data_817ba1f55bc4ab5c6014b77b2a241503
#
_entry.id   817ba1f55bc4ab5c6014b77b2a241503
#
_cell.length_a   1.000
_cell.length_b   1.000
_cell.length_c   1.000
_cell.angle_alpha   90.00
_cell.angle_beta   90.00
_cell.angle_gamma   90.00
#
_symmetry.space_group_name_H-M   'P 1'
#
loop_
_entity.id
_entity.type
_entity.pdbx_description
1 polymer ?
#
loop_
_entity_poly.entity_id
_entity_poly.type
_entity_poly.pdbx_seq_one_letter_code
_entity_poly.pdbx_strand_id
1 'polypeptide(L)'
;LIPATENLPSGKATKPGDVHRAMNGKTAEIINTDAEGRLILGDALAYAARYKPVACVDLATLTGACVVALGHEAIGMMGNTQGEELMDRLRQAGMRTGERVWQLPLWDEYLEHVKSDVADVKNVGMGRAAGTIAGAAFLVKFVDGYPWVHLDIAGTAWADREQPYK
;
A
#
# COMPACT_ATOMS: atom_id res chain seq x y z
N LEU A 1 -11.88 0.52 8.73
CA LEU A 1 -12.20 1.33 7.56
C LEU A 1 -12.17 0.45 6.31
N ILE A 2 -13.12 0.63 5.40
CA ILE A 2 -13.17 -0.07 4.12
C ILE A 2 -13.41 1.02 3.07
N PRO A 3 -12.34 1.49 2.38
CA PRO A 3 -12.52 2.43 1.29
C PRO A 3 -13.11 1.69 0.08
N ALA A 4 -14.21 2.20 -0.45
CA ALA A 4 -14.89 1.62 -1.61
C ALA A 4 -15.31 2.73 -2.57
N THR A 5 -15.07 2.52 -3.86
CA THR A 5 -15.46 3.45 -4.91
C THR A 5 -15.73 2.70 -6.21
N GLU A 6 -16.49 3.32 -7.09
CA GLU A 6 -16.62 2.87 -8.47
C GLU A 6 -15.30 3.13 -9.23
N ASN A 7 -14.91 2.17 -10.07
CA ASN A 7 -13.78 2.31 -11.00
C ASN A 7 -14.24 1.94 -12.42
N LEU A 8 -14.98 2.85 -13.04
CA LEU A 8 -15.60 2.65 -14.33
C LEU A 8 -15.15 3.71 -15.34
N PRO A 9 -14.97 3.36 -16.62
CA PRO A 9 -14.70 4.33 -17.67
C PRO A 9 -15.85 5.34 -17.79
N SER A 10 -15.51 6.62 -17.80
CA SER A 10 -16.48 7.69 -18.02
C SER A 10 -15.80 8.95 -18.52
N GLY A 11 -16.58 9.91 -19.00
CA GLY A 11 -16.06 11.24 -19.36
C GLY A 11 -15.51 12.07 -18.17
N LYS A 12 -15.76 11.62 -16.95
CA LYS A 12 -15.25 12.25 -15.71
C LYS A 12 -14.25 11.36 -14.96
N ALA A 13 -13.91 10.18 -15.52
CA ALA A 13 -12.95 9.27 -14.89
C ALA A 13 -11.57 9.91 -14.82
N THR A 14 -10.82 9.57 -13.79
CA THR A 14 -9.42 9.93 -13.64
C THR A 14 -8.60 9.42 -14.82
N LYS A 15 -7.66 10.20 -15.30
CA LYS A 15 -6.80 9.86 -16.44
C LYS A 15 -5.35 10.23 -16.17
N PRO A 16 -4.40 9.63 -16.87
CA PRO A 16 -2.99 10.00 -16.76
C PRO A 16 -2.78 11.50 -16.99
N GLY A 17 -1.95 12.13 -16.13
CA GLY A 17 -1.71 13.56 -16.13
C GLY A 17 -2.63 14.36 -15.20
N ASP A 18 -3.68 13.75 -14.65
CA ASP A 18 -4.49 14.40 -13.63
C ASP A 18 -3.71 14.50 -12.30
N VAL A 19 -4.05 15.49 -11.49
CA VAL A 19 -3.55 15.65 -10.13
C VAL A 19 -4.71 15.51 -9.15
N HIS A 20 -4.70 14.43 -8.40
CA HIS A 20 -5.68 14.17 -7.34
C HIS A 20 -5.28 14.86 -6.04
N ARG A 21 -6.24 15.47 -5.35
CA ARG A 21 -6.05 16.01 -4.00
C ARG A 21 -6.64 15.07 -2.97
N ALA A 22 -5.79 14.47 -2.16
CA ALA A 22 -6.17 13.57 -1.09
C ALA A 22 -6.81 14.30 0.11
N MET A 23 -7.46 13.54 1.00
CA MET A 23 -8.17 14.06 2.16
C MET A 23 -7.30 14.88 3.12
N ASN A 24 -6.01 14.54 3.26
CA ASN A 24 -5.06 15.31 4.07
C ASN A 24 -4.49 16.54 3.36
N GLY A 25 -4.99 16.87 2.16
CA GLY A 25 -4.57 18.00 1.36
C GLY A 25 -3.38 17.77 0.44
N LYS A 26 -2.66 16.64 0.59
CA LYS A 26 -1.56 16.26 -0.31
C LYS A 26 -2.08 15.97 -1.71
N THR A 27 -1.22 16.23 -2.69
CA THR A 27 -1.54 16.01 -4.09
C THR A 27 -0.80 14.78 -4.64
N ALA A 28 -1.48 14.03 -5.50
CA ALA A 28 -0.94 12.84 -6.17
C ALA A 28 -1.07 12.99 -7.69
N GLU A 29 0.04 12.96 -8.40
CA GLU A 29 0.07 12.88 -9.84
C GLU A 29 -0.32 11.48 -10.30
N ILE A 30 -1.28 11.40 -11.21
CA ILE A 30 -1.75 10.15 -11.80
C ILE A 30 -0.93 9.83 -13.03
N ILE A 31 -0.06 8.86 -12.94
CA ILE A 31 0.71 8.34 -14.08
C ILE A 31 0.02 7.11 -14.68
N ASN A 32 -0.55 6.26 -13.82
CA ASN A 32 -1.23 5.04 -14.21
C ASN A 32 -2.57 4.93 -13.48
N THR A 33 -3.65 4.82 -14.23
CA THR A 33 -5.01 4.70 -13.68
C THR A 33 -5.30 3.32 -13.09
N ASP A 34 -4.52 2.29 -13.40
CA ASP A 34 -4.57 0.96 -12.77
C ASP A 34 -3.97 0.95 -11.35
N ALA A 35 -3.36 2.04 -10.94
CA ALA A 35 -2.87 2.25 -9.56
C ALA A 35 -3.85 3.13 -8.75
N GLU A 36 -5.16 2.92 -8.91
CA GLU A 36 -6.23 3.68 -8.25
C GLU A 36 -6.43 3.25 -6.78
N GLY A 37 -6.26 1.95 -6.49
CA GLY A 37 -6.50 1.40 -5.16
C GLY A 37 -5.68 2.09 -4.08
N ARG A 38 -4.43 2.47 -4.38
CA ARG A 38 -3.59 3.20 -3.43
C ARG A 38 -4.05 4.63 -3.17
N LEU A 39 -4.78 5.26 -4.09
CA LEU A 39 -5.34 6.60 -3.89
C LEU A 39 -6.44 6.57 -2.82
N ILE A 40 -7.39 5.66 -2.94
CA ILE A 40 -8.47 5.51 -1.96
C ILE A 40 -7.95 4.97 -0.62
N LEU A 41 -6.92 4.12 -0.64
CA LEU A 41 -6.27 3.64 0.57
C LEU A 41 -5.52 4.77 1.28
N GLY A 42 -4.85 5.66 0.54
CA GLY A 42 -4.24 6.87 1.07
C GLY A 42 -5.26 7.77 1.80
N ASP A 43 -6.44 7.97 1.22
CA ASP A 43 -7.52 8.72 1.86
C ASP A 43 -8.02 8.03 3.13
N ALA A 44 -8.15 6.69 3.13
CA ALA A 44 -8.53 5.94 4.31
C ALA A 44 -7.49 6.05 5.45
N LEU A 45 -6.19 6.02 5.10
CA LEU A 45 -5.10 6.23 6.07
C LEU A 45 -5.11 7.65 6.64
N ALA A 46 -5.28 8.66 5.79
CA ALA A 46 -5.44 10.04 6.26
C ALA A 46 -6.68 10.21 7.17
N TYR A 47 -7.77 9.54 6.83
CA TYR A 47 -8.99 9.54 7.66
C TYR A 47 -8.78 8.85 9.01
N ALA A 48 -7.97 7.78 9.05
CA ALA A 48 -7.67 7.02 10.26
C ALA A 48 -7.05 7.89 11.36
N ALA A 49 -6.27 8.91 11.01
CA ALA A 49 -5.66 9.85 11.96
C ALA A 49 -6.68 10.52 12.88
N ARG A 50 -7.93 10.73 12.43
CA ARG A 50 -9.02 11.32 13.24
C ARG A 50 -9.36 10.49 14.48
N TYR A 51 -9.11 9.19 14.44
CA TYR A 51 -9.37 8.27 15.55
C TYR A 51 -8.19 8.15 16.51
N LYS A 52 -7.05 8.80 16.22
CA LYS A 52 -5.80 8.70 16.99
C LYS A 52 -5.46 7.24 17.29
N PRO A 53 -5.30 6.40 16.27
CA PRO A 53 -5.12 4.97 16.49
C PRO A 53 -3.80 4.70 17.23
N VAL A 54 -3.82 3.74 18.14
CA VAL A 54 -2.60 3.22 18.79
C VAL A 54 -1.68 2.56 17.75
N ALA A 55 -2.30 1.93 16.74
CA ALA A 55 -1.63 1.33 15.60
C ALA A 55 -2.64 1.16 14.46
N CYS A 56 -2.14 1.16 13.22
CA CYS A 56 -2.94 0.89 12.03
C CYS A 56 -2.26 -0.19 11.19
N VAL A 57 -3.02 -1.19 10.81
CA VAL A 57 -2.62 -2.19 9.80
C VAL A 57 -3.59 -2.08 8.65
N ASP A 58 -3.09 -1.87 7.46
CA ASP A 58 -3.88 -1.97 6.25
C ASP A 58 -3.50 -3.21 5.44
N LEU A 59 -4.48 -3.77 4.76
CA LEU A 59 -4.33 -4.94 3.90
C LEU A 59 -4.90 -4.61 2.53
N ALA A 60 -4.12 -4.84 1.49
CA ALA A 60 -4.59 -4.68 0.12
C ALA A 60 -3.87 -5.65 -0.83
N THR A 61 -4.56 -6.07 -1.87
CA THR A 61 -3.97 -6.71 -3.06
C THR A 61 -3.32 -5.62 -3.92
N LEU A 62 -2.26 -4.98 -3.37
CA LEU A 62 -1.82 -3.71 -3.89
C LEU A 62 -0.99 -3.83 -5.15
N THR A 63 -0.07 -4.82 -5.20
CA THR A 63 0.90 -4.85 -6.29
C THR A 63 1.11 -6.26 -6.86
N GLY A 64 1.06 -6.37 -8.19
CA GLY A 64 1.55 -7.57 -8.88
C GLY A 64 3.04 -7.82 -8.65
N ALA A 65 3.82 -6.79 -8.31
CA ALA A 65 5.24 -6.92 -7.98
C ALA A 65 5.47 -7.76 -6.71
N CYS A 66 4.54 -7.73 -5.74
CA CYS A 66 4.58 -8.59 -4.56
C CYS A 66 4.45 -10.06 -4.94
N VAL A 67 3.55 -10.38 -5.87
CA VAL A 67 3.40 -11.74 -6.40
C VAL A 67 4.69 -12.21 -7.09
N VAL A 68 5.33 -11.34 -7.87
CA VAL A 68 6.61 -11.66 -8.55
C VAL A 68 7.73 -11.90 -7.53
N ALA A 69 7.76 -11.13 -6.44
CA ALA A 69 8.82 -11.22 -5.44
C ALA A 69 8.66 -12.38 -4.46
N LEU A 70 7.43 -12.65 -3.99
CA LEU A 70 7.15 -13.56 -2.88
C LEU A 70 6.25 -14.75 -3.28
N GLY A 71 5.74 -14.77 -4.50
CA GLY A 71 4.81 -15.81 -4.95
C GLY A 71 3.50 -15.76 -4.17
N HIS A 72 2.95 -16.94 -3.93
CA HIS A 72 1.71 -17.15 -3.15
C HIS A 72 1.99 -17.64 -1.71
N GLU A 73 3.25 -17.54 -1.27
CA GLU A 73 3.73 -18.21 -0.05
C GLU A 73 3.84 -17.26 1.15
N ALA A 74 3.98 -15.95 0.90
CA ALA A 74 4.13 -14.95 1.94
C ALA A 74 3.49 -13.62 1.55
N ILE A 75 3.03 -12.91 2.57
CA ILE A 75 2.51 -11.54 2.49
C ILE A 75 3.71 -10.58 2.52
N GLY A 76 3.71 -9.57 1.65
CA GLY A 76 4.69 -8.48 1.73
C GLY A 76 4.33 -7.51 2.85
N MET A 77 5.27 -7.22 3.76
CA MET A 77 5.04 -6.34 4.89
C MET A 77 6.01 -5.16 4.85
N MET A 78 5.50 -3.96 4.99
CA MET A 78 6.28 -2.71 5.12
C MET A 78 5.61 -1.81 6.16
N GLY A 79 6.38 -0.93 6.79
CA GLY A 79 5.82 -0.03 7.79
C GLY A 79 6.69 1.20 8.00
N ASN A 80 6.16 2.20 8.72
CA ASN A 80 6.94 3.34 9.16
C ASN A 80 7.78 2.98 10.41
N THR A 81 8.72 3.83 10.77
CA THR A 81 9.60 3.62 11.93
C THR A 81 8.83 3.39 13.24
N GLN A 82 7.68 4.04 13.42
CA GLN A 82 6.83 3.83 14.59
C GLN A 82 6.16 2.45 14.60
N GLY A 83 6.05 1.78 13.44
CA GLY A 83 5.45 0.46 13.26
C GLY A 83 6.40 -0.73 13.49
N GLU A 84 7.65 -0.51 13.84
CA GLU A 84 8.68 -1.57 14.00
C GLU A 84 8.21 -2.68 14.96
N GLU A 85 7.77 -2.33 16.16
CA GLU A 85 7.26 -3.30 17.15
C GLU A 85 6.02 -4.05 16.62
N LEU A 86 5.14 -3.34 15.91
CA LEU A 86 3.96 -3.93 15.30
C LEU A 86 4.34 -4.94 14.20
N MET A 87 5.33 -4.62 13.37
CA MET A 87 5.85 -5.55 12.35
C MET A 87 6.43 -6.83 12.99
N ASP A 88 7.17 -6.72 14.08
CA ASP A 88 7.68 -7.89 14.81
C ASP A 88 6.55 -8.77 15.35
N ARG A 89 5.51 -8.16 15.91
CA ARG A 89 4.33 -8.87 16.41
C ARG A 89 3.56 -9.57 15.28
N LEU A 90 3.39 -8.91 14.14
CA LEU A 90 2.75 -9.48 12.96
C LEU A 90 3.55 -10.66 12.40
N ARG A 91 4.87 -10.54 12.33
CA ARG A 91 5.74 -11.65 11.90
C ARG A 91 5.59 -12.87 12.81
N GLN A 92 5.61 -12.67 14.13
CA GLN A 92 5.41 -13.76 15.09
C GLN A 92 4.01 -14.38 14.99
N ALA A 93 2.98 -13.54 14.81
CA ALA A 93 1.62 -14.02 14.61
C ALA A 93 1.49 -14.87 13.34
N GLY A 94 2.02 -14.38 12.22
CA GLY A 94 2.02 -15.09 10.94
C GLY A 94 2.72 -16.43 10.99
N MET A 95 3.82 -16.55 11.74
CA MET A 95 4.48 -17.84 11.96
C MET A 95 3.65 -18.82 12.76
N ARG A 96 2.83 -18.34 13.70
CA ARG A 96 1.95 -19.20 14.52
C ARG A 96 0.68 -19.64 13.80
N THR A 97 0.15 -18.77 12.94
CA THR A 97 -1.12 -19.01 12.22
C THR A 97 -0.92 -19.67 10.86
N GLY A 98 0.32 -19.68 10.34
CA GLY A 98 0.62 -20.12 8.98
C GLY A 98 0.44 -19.04 7.91
N GLU A 99 -0.04 -17.85 8.26
CA GLU A 99 -0.14 -16.69 7.37
C GLU A 99 1.16 -15.88 7.40
N ARG A 100 2.19 -16.43 6.80
CA ARG A 100 3.55 -15.89 6.86
C ARG A 100 3.65 -14.52 6.24
N VAL A 101 4.33 -13.61 6.92
CA VAL A 101 4.67 -12.28 6.41
C VAL A 101 6.17 -12.16 6.21
N TRP A 102 6.60 -11.41 5.20
CA TRP A 102 7.99 -11.11 4.92
C TRP A 102 8.19 -9.62 4.82
N GLN A 103 9.07 -9.08 5.70
CA GLN A 103 9.35 -7.65 5.75
C GLN A 103 10.24 -7.25 4.58
N LEU A 104 9.81 -6.21 3.85
CA LEU A 104 10.57 -5.52 2.82
C LEU A 104 11.00 -4.15 3.35
N PRO A 105 12.14 -3.61 2.90
CA PRO A 105 12.63 -2.32 3.37
C PRO A 105 11.73 -1.17 2.92
N LEU A 106 11.65 -0.12 3.74
CA LEU A 106 11.02 1.15 3.37
C LEU A 106 11.93 2.30 3.82
N TRP A 107 13.10 2.41 3.20
CA TRP A 107 14.10 3.42 3.48
C TRP A 107 13.82 4.71 2.69
N ASP A 108 14.47 5.80 3.07
CA ASP A 108 14.26 7.12 2.47
C ASP A 108 14.54 7.12 0.96
N GLU A 109 15.49 6.32 0.48
CA GLU A 109 15.81 6.17 -0.93
C GLU A 109 14.59 5.68 -1.74
N TYR A 110 13.72 4.85 -1.16
CA TYR A 110 12.51 4.39 -1.84
C TYR A 110 11.42 5.46 -1.90
N LEU A 111 11.45 6.45 -1.02
CA LEU A 111 10.52 7.59 -1.06
C LEU A 111 10.78 8.46 -2.31
N GLU A 112 12.01 8.50 -2.81
CA GLU A 112 12.35 9.20 -4.05
C GLU A 112 11.68 8.55 -5.28
N HIS A 113 11.35 7.25 -5.22
CA HIS A 113 10.68 6.56 -6.34
C HIS A 113 9.30 7.13 -6.65
N VAL A 114 8.63 7.69 -5.67
CA VAL A 114 7.27 8.24 -5.81
C VAL A 114 7.24 9.77 -5.84
N LYS A 115 8.40 10.42 -5.96
CA LYS A 115 8.50 11.89 -6.06
C LYS A 115 7.95 12.37 -7.40
N SER A 116 7.18 13.43 -7.38
CA SER A 116 6.60 14.09 -8.56
C SER A 116 7.19 15.48 -8.73
N ASP A 117 7.24 15.94 -9.98
CA ASP A 117 7.66 17.33 -10.30
C ASP A 117 6.47 18.32 -10.24
N VAL A 118 5.23 17.82 -10.20
CA VAL A 118 3.99 18.64 -10.29
C VAL A 118 3.04 18.43 -9.12
N ALA A 119 3.32 17.45 -8.24
CA ALA A 119 2.52 17.12 -7.07
C ALA A 119 3.42 16.70 -5.91
N ASP A 120 2.85 16.44 -4.72
CA ASP A 120 3.61 15.95 -3.57
C ASP A 120 4.14 14.53 -3.80
N VAL A 121 3.38 13.71 -4.53
CA VAL A 121 3.77 12.33 -4.90
C VAL A 121 3.19 11.98 -6.27
N LYS A 122 3.69 10.89 -6.87
CA LYS A 122 3.06 10.23 -8.02
C LYS A 122 2.62 8.83 -7.66
N ASN A 123 1.56 8.34 -8.31
CA ASN A 123 0.92 7.08 -7.95
C ASN A 123 1.65 5.81 -8.46
N VAL A 124 2.83 5.96 -9.06
CA VAL A 124 3.70 4.84 -9.47
C VAL A 124 5.15 5.11 -9.09
N GLY A 125 5.94 4.05 -9.01
CA GLY A 125 7.38 4.14 -8.79
C GLY A 125 8.18 4.45 -10.05
N MET A 126 9.50 4.28 -9.98
CA MET A 126 10.43 4.45 -11.10
C MET A 126 10.51 3.16 -11.93
N GLY A 127 9.76 3.09 -13.00
CA GLY A 127 9.75 1.92 -13.88
C GLY A 127 9.21 0.66 -13.19
N ARG A 128 9.89 -0.49 -13.41
CA ARG A 128 9.49 -1.79 -12.85
C ARG A 128 10.20 -2.16 -11.55
N ALA A 129 11.20 -1.38 -11.13
CA ALA A 129 11.99 -1.69 -9.93
C ALA A 129 11.22 -1.42 -8.65
N ALA A 130 11.41 -2.28 -7.64
CA ALA A 130 10.88 -2.13 -6.29
C ALA A 130 9.36 -1.83 -6.22
N GLY A 131 8.56 -2.40 -7.12
CA GLY A 131 7.14 -2.05 -7.28
C GLY A 131 6.32 -2.18 -5.99
N THR A 132 6.54 -3.24 -5.21
CA THR A 132 5.88 -3.44 -3.90
C THR A 132 6.25 -2.34 -2.92
N ILE A 133 7.55 -2.03 -2.83
CA ILE A 133 8.07 -1.00 -1.93
C ILE A 133 7.58 0.39 -2.35
N ALA A 134 7.52 0.66 -3.67
CA ALA A 134 6.98 1.91 -4.19
C ALA A 134 5.50 2.11 -3.84
N GLY A 135 4.72 1.01 -3.77
CA GLY A 135 3.36 1.03 -3.25
C GLY A 135 3.30 1.54 -1.81
N ALA A 136 4.10 0.96 -0.93
CA ALA A 136 4.21 1.38 0.47
C ALA A 136 4.80 2.79 0.62
N ALA A 137 5.79 3.16 -0.22
CA ALA A 137 6.39 4.49 -0.25
C ALA A 137 5.36 5.58 -0.61
N PHE A 138 4.39 5.25 -1.47
CA PHE A 138 3.24 6.12 -1.71
C PHE A 138 2.34 6.21 -0.48
N LEU A 139 1.94 5.08 0.10
CA LEU A 139 0.98 5.03 1.21
C LEU A 139 1.49 5.73 2.47
N VAL A 140 2.77 5.60 2.82
CA VAL A 140 3.34 6.21 4.02
C VAL A 140 3.22 7.73 4.03
N LYS A 141 3.11 8.38 2.86
CA LYS A 141 2.90 9.82 2.74
C LYS A 141 1.53 10.28 3.27
N PHE A 142 0.58 9.36 3.41
CA PHE A 142 -0.77 9.65 3.91
C PHE A 142 -0.97 9.21 5.36
N VAL A 143 0.05 8.60 5.97
CA VAL A 143 0.07 8.24 7.39
C VAL A 143 0.47 9.46 8.20
N ASP A 144 -0.38 9.87 9.14
CA ASP A 144 -0.17 11.09 9.92
C ASP A 144 0.01 10.77 11.42
N GLY A 145 1.27 10.53 11.80
CA GLY A 145 1.72 10.51 13.18
C GLY A 145 1.33 9.29 14.03
N TYR A 146 1.04 8.15 13.43
CA TYR A 146 0.73 6.90 14.14
C TYR A 146 1.56 5.71 13.63
N PRO A 147 1.76 4.65 14.45
CA PRO A 147 2.37 3.40 14.02
C PRO A 147 1.55 2.76 12.89
N TRP A 148 2.21 2.46 11.77
CA TRP A 148 1.54 1.92 10.58
C TRP A 148 2.32 0.78 9.96
N VAL A 149 1.57 -0.24 9.52
CA VAL A 149 2.07 -1.37 8.74
C VAL A 149 1.13 -1.65 7.57
N HIS A 150 1.68 -1.77 6.38
CA HIS A 150 1.02 -2.25 5.18
C HIS A 150 1.31 -3.74 4.96
N LEU A 151 0.27 -4.50 4.67
CA LEU A 151 0.33 -5.89 4.25
C LEU A 151 -0.14 -6.01 2.80
N ASP A 152 0.80 -6.21 1.88
CA ASP A 152 0.49 -6.49 0.48
C ASP A 152 0.14 -7.98 0.33
N ILE A 153 -1.15 -8.26 0.25
CA ILE A 153 -1.72 -9.60 0.17
C ILE A 153 -1.99 -10.05 -1.27
N ALA A 154 -1.45 -9.37 -2.28
CA ALA A 154 -1.74 -9.68 -3.68
C ALA A 154 -1.44 -11.14 -4.05
N GLY A 155 -0.39 -11.73 -3.46
CA GLY A 155 -0.02 -13.12 -3.72
C GLY A 155 -0.83 -14.14 -2.91
N THR A 156 -1.44 -13.76 -1.79
CA THR A 156 -2.02 -14.71 -0.83
C THR A 156 -3.53 -14.60 -0.68
N ALA A 157 -4.15 -13.56 -1.23
CA ALA A 157 -5.59 -13.31 -1.11
C ALA A 157 -6.46 -14.31 -1.89
N TRP A 158 -5.88 -15.05 -2.82
CA TRP A 158 -6.56 -16.01 -3.69
C TRP A 158 -5.63 -17.19 -4.01
N ALA A 159 -6.19 -18.29 -4.50
CA ALA A 159 -5.44 -19.47 -4.92
C ALA A 159 -5.93 -19.92 -6.29
N ASP A 160 -4.99 -20.27 -7.19
CA ASP A 160 -5.29 -20.77 -8.53
C ASP A 160 -5.86 -22.20 -8.51
N ARG A 161 -5.73 -22.90 -7.40
CA ARG A 161 -6.24 -24.26 -7.21
C ARG A 161 -6.91 -24.38 -5.85
N GLU A 162 -7.95 -25.22 -5.79
CA GLU A 162 -8.58 -25.59 -4.54
C GLU A 162 -7.55 -26.23 -3.60
N GLN A 163 -7.39 -25.69 -2.42
CA GLN A 163 -6.50 -26.22 -1.38
C GLN A 163 -7.35 -26.71 -0.22
N PRO A 164 -7.02 -27.85 0.41
CA PRO A 164 -7.81 -28.41 1.50
C PRO A 164 -7.84 -27.52 2.75
N TYR A 165 -6.88 -26.59 2.86
CA TYR A 165 -6.81 -25.59 3.90
C TYR A 165 -5.93 -24.41 3.45
N LYS A 166 -6.46 -23.20 3.60
CA LYS A 166 -5.69 -21.96 3.52
C LYS A 166 -6.26 -20.93 4.50
#